data_c457de88952e78c6fba7b4de83e2772e
#
_entry.id   c457de88952e78c6fba7b4de83e2772e
#
_cell.length_a   1.000
_cell.length_b   1.000
_cell.length_c   1.000
_cell.angle_alpha   90.00
_cell.angle_beta   90.00
_cell.angle_gamma   90.00
#
_symmetry.space_group_name_H-M   'P 1'
#
loop_
_entity.id
_entity.type
_entity.pdbx_description
1 polymer ?
#
loop_
_entity_poly.entity_id
_entity_poly.type
_entity_poly.pdbx_seq_one_letter_code
_entity_poly.pdbx_strand_id
1 'polypeptide(L)'
;MIKLLNFTPTKHEEVAICVTNQRIPNVFRIARAACCEAIRGYHHRYQVGVSHHIREANMIEVSNLTKKYGDHIAVDHLSFRVEKGQIYGFLGPNGAGKSTTMNIITGYLAATEGTVTIDGKDVQKDPEEAKRAIGYLPELPPLYVDMTVREYLDFVAELKKVPKKERKQQIDEVMEMTQITDMQQRLIRNLSKGYRQRVGLAQAILGYPEIIILDEPTVGLDPKQIIEIRDLIRKLGENHTVILSSHILSEVSAVCDHIMIIAHGKLVASDSPENLQKLMSGSMELDLEVKGSIAAVKSALQEISQIDRIEENTEAFKNIAKLKVISKENADIREQVFYALADAKLPILEMTHAEKSLEDIFLELTEDVAPTQPEKHKLFSKRKRPEMSDAAAQQTEASEEEAQPGEEKKETVTTKEAESYASHL
;
A
#
# COMPACT_ATOMS: atom_id res chain seq x y z
N MET A 1 5.42 24.51 60.94
CA MET A 1 4.09 23.92 61.26
C MET A 1 3.54 23.41 59.92
N ILE A 2 3.79 22.17 59.61
CA ILE A 2 3.39 21.54 58.32
C ILE A 2 2.21 20.64 58.67
N LYS A 3 1.01 20.99 58.16
CA LYS A 3 -0.16 20.12 58.25
C LYS A 3 -0.02 18.99 57.23
N LEU A 4 0.08 17.77 57.75
CA LEU A 4 -0.07 16.55 56.95
C LEU A 4 -1.58 16.40 56.62
N LEU A 5 -1.89 16.52 55.36
CA LEU A 5 -3.19 16.11 54.79
C LEU A 5 -3.17 14.60 54.56
N ASN A 6 -4.03 13.89 55.24
CA ASN A 6 -4.29 12.47 55.02
C ASN A 6 -5.03 12.32 53.68
N PHE A 7 -4.34 11.73 52.69
CA PHE A 7 -4.96 11.31 51.45
C PHE A 7 -5.32 9.83 51.53
N THR A 8 -6.59 9.53 51.45
CA THR A 8 -7.08 8.18 51.15
C THR A 8 -7.22 8.04 49.65
N PRO A 9 -6.62 7.03 49.00
CA PRO A 9 -6.72 6.87 47.55
C PRO A 9 -8.06 6.21 47.20
N THR A 10 -8.90 6.95 46.47
CA THR A 10 -9.99 6.39 45.69
C THR A 10 -9.48 6.07 44.30
N LYS A 11 -9.97 4.97 43.76
CA LYS A 11 -9.58 4.32 42.49
C LYS A 11 -9.57 5.28 41.30
N HIS A 12 -8.55 5.10 40.45
CA HIS A 12 -8.39 5.64 39.10
C HIS A 12 -8.07 7.13 38.95
N GLU A 13 -6.80 7.49 39.12
CA GLU A 13 -6.19 8.61 38.37
C GLU A 13 -4.70 8.32 38.15
N GLU A 14 -4.28 8.30 36.89
CA GLU A 14 -2.90 8.18 36.47
C GLU A 14 -2.16 9.48 36.73
N VAL A 15 -1.11 9.43 37.54
CA VAL A 15 -0.24 10.59 37.78
C VAL A 15 0.88 10.58 36.73
N ALA A 16 0.74 11.39 35.70
CA ALA A 16 1.83 11.68 34.77
C ALA A 16 2.86 12.60 35.43
N ILE A 17 4.05 12.10 35.72
CA ILE A 17 5.18 12.91 36.19
C ILE A 17 5.99 13.38 34.98
N CYS A 18 5.79 14.65 34.62
CA CYS A 18 6.59 15.33 33.60
C CYS A 18 7.90 15.81 34.23
N VAL A 19 9.06 15.24 33.85
CA VAL A 19 10.38 15.69 34.31
C VAL A 19 10.95 16.66 33.30
N THR A 20 10.71 17.96 33.51
CA THR A 20 11.42 19.01 32.79
C THR A 20 12.79 19.28 33.44
N ASN A 21 13.81 19.27 32.63
CA ASN A 21 15.22 19.42 32.99
C ASN A 21 15.57 20.89 33.24
N GLN A 22 15.46 21.39 34.50
CA GLN A 22 16.03 22.67 34.92
C GLN A 22 16.76 22.54 36.26
N ARG A 23 17.94 23.20 36.38
CA ARG A 23 18.84 23.20 37.53
C ARG A 23 18.17 23.80 38.77
N ILE A 24 18.05 23.04 39.87
CA ILE A 24 17.49 23.45 41.14
C ILE A 24 18.58 23.36 42.24
N PRO A 25 18.69 24.38 43.14
CA PRO A 25 19.74 24.45 44.15
C PRO A 25 19.59 23.44 45.33
N ASN A 26 20.67 23.27 46.09
CA ASN A 26 21.02 22.22 47.01
C ASN A 26 20.07 21.89 48.20
N VAL A 27 18.95 22.53 48.38
CA VAL A 27 18.05 22.33 49.54
C VAL A 27 17.15 21.07 49.39
N PHE A 28 17.00 20.51 48.23
CA PHE A 28 16.13 19.32 48.00
C PHE A 28 16.89 17.98 47.99
N ARG A 29 18.16 17.93 48.38
CA ARG A 29 18.94 16.69 48.35
C ARG A 29 18.52 15.67 49.41
N ILE A 30 17.96 16.09 50.52
CA ILE A 30 17.53 15.20 51.60
C ILE A 30 16.16 14.58 51.35
N ALA A 31 15.24 15.30 50.68
CA ALA A 31 13.92 14.76 50.31
C ALA A 31 14.00 13.68 49.21
N ARG A 32 15.04 13.73 48.35
CA ARG A 32 15.23 12.78 47.25
C ARG A 32 15.75 11.40 47.76
N ALA A 33 16.50 11.37 48.84
CA ALA A 33 16.99 10.10 49.44
C ALA A 33 15.82 9.33 50.10
N ALA A 34 14.93 10.00 50.83
CA ALA A 34 13.78 9.36 51.47
C ALA A 34 12.74 8.85 50.48
N CYS A 35 12.56 9.55 49.36
CA CYS A 35 11.63 9.12 48.28
C CYS A 35 12.17 7.91 47.51
N CYS A 36 13.51 7.85 47.26
CA CYS A 36 14.13 6.72 46.62
C CYS A 36 14.18 5.44 47.47
N GLU A 37 14.26 5.55 48.82
CA GLU A 37 14.17 4.39 49.71
C GLU A 37 12.75 3.87 49.82
N ALA A 38 11.73 4.74 49.84
CA ALA A 38 10.35 4.34 49.83
C ALA A 38 9.95 3.63 48.51
N ILE A 39 10.45 4.09 47.36
CA ILE A 39 10.24 3.44 46.08
C ILE A 39 11.02 2.09 45.96
N ARG A 40 12.22 1.97 46.54
CA ARG A 40 12.94 0.69 46.60
C ARG A 40 12.25 -0.34 47.49
N GLY A 41 11.65 0.09 48.61
CA GLY A 41 10.89 -0.80 49.48
C GLY A 41 9.57 -1.31 48.83
N TYR A 42 9.00 -0.54 47.93
CA TYR A 42 7.84 -0.97 47.15
C TYR A 42 8.21 -1.97 46.04
N HIS A 43 9.37 -1.81 45.40
CA HIS A 43 9.82 -2.72 44.35
C HIS A 43 10.22 -4.11 44.85
N HIS A 44 10.65 -4.28 46.14
CA HIS A 44 11.07 -5.57 46.64
C HIS A 44 9.92 -6.45 47.19
N ARG A 45 8.69 -5.92 47.35
CA ARG A 45 7.55 -6.67 47.88
C ARG A 45 6.59 -7.16 46.82
N TYR A 46 6.78 -6.80 45.55
CA TYR A 46 5.97 -7.22 44.39
C TYR A 46 6.75 -7.90 43.28
N GLN A 47 7.95 -8.47 43.57
CA GLN A 47 8.60 -9.41 42.67
C GLN A 47 8.02 -10.83 42.88
N VAL A 48 6.73 -11.00 42.65
CA VAL A 48 6.14 -12.29 42.36
C VAL A 48 5.63 -12.23 40.92
N GLY A 49 6.45 -12.74 40.00
CA GLY A 49 6.03 -13.41 38.80
C GLY A 49 5.02 -12.69 37.91
N VAL A 50 5.34 -11.48 37.41
CA VAL A 50 4.75 -11.01 36.16
C VAL A 50 5.89 -10.59 35.25
N SER A 51 6.44 -11.57 34.55
CA SER A 51 7.09 -11.34 33.27
C SER A 51 6.00 -10.80 32.32
N HIS A 52 5.63 -9.54 32.49
CA HIS A 52 4.97 -8.80 31.43
C HIS A 52 6.05 -8.51 30.39
N HIS A 53 6.26 -9.43 29.47
CA HIS A 53 6.47 -9.02 28.12
C HIS A 53 5.29 -8.08 27.83
N ILE A 54 5.57 -6.79 27.75
CA ILE A 54 4.76 -5.88 26.93
C ILE A 54 5.00 -6.44 25.53
N ARG A 55 4.20 -7.42 25.11
CA ARG A 55 4.00 -7.72 23.72
C ARG A 55 3.36 -6.44 23.21
N GLU A 56 4.10 -5.66 22.46
CA GLU A 56 3.51 -4.71 21.54
C GLU A 56 2.38 -5.48 20.88
N ALA A 57 1.15 -5.01 21.10
CA ALA A 57 -0.01 -5.79 20.70
C ALA A 57 -0.09 -5.73 19.17
N ASN A 58 0.39 -6.79 18.52
CA ASN A 58 0.23 -6.94 17.08
C ASN A 58 -1.25 -6.90 16.76
N MET A 59 -1.65 -5.93 15.95
CA MET A 59 -3.04 -5.76 15.56
C MET A 59 -3.45 -6.82 14.54
N ILE A 60 -2.55 -7.16 13.60
CA ILE A 60 -2.72 -8.26 12.65
C ILE A 60 -1.45 -9.09 12.63
N GLU A 61 -1.61 -10.40 12.69
CA GLU A 61 -0.51 -11.34 12.49
C GLU A 61 -0.88 -12.34 11.40
N VAL A 62 -0.05 -12.40 10.37
CA VAL A 62 -0.16 -13.34 9.25
C VAL A 62 1.00 -14.31 9.33
N SER A 63 0.73 -15.61 9.39
CA SER A 63 1.74 -16.65 9.58
C SER A 63 1.63 -17.73 8.50
N ASN A 64 2.69 -17.85 7.67
CA ASN A 64 2.84 -18.84 6.59
C ASN A 64 1.62 -18.94 5.66
N LEU A 65 1.03 -17.78 5.34
CA LEU A 65 -0.18 -17.72 4.54
C LEU A 65 0.07 -18.18 3.12
N THR A 66 -0.67 -19.20 2.69
CA THR A 66 -0.60 -19.73 1.32
C THR A 66 -2.00 -19.82 0.72
N LYS A 67 -2.11 -19.38 -0.55
CA LYS A 67 -3.34 -19.52 -1.34
C LYS A 67 -3.05 -20.10 -2.70
N LYS A 68 -3.69 -21.22 -2.98
CA LYS A 68 -3.61 -21.94 -4.26
C LYS A 68 -4.96 -21.92 -4.98
N TYR A 69 -4.92 -21.72 -6.28
CA TYR A 69 -6.05 -21.84 -7.20
C TYR A 69 -5.68 -22.90 -8.27
N GLY A 70 -6.07 -24.13 -8.04
CA GLY A 70 -5.55 -25.26 -8.83
C GLY A 70 -4.02 -25.33 -8.70
N ASP A 71 -3.32 -25.29 -9.81
CA ASP A 71 -1.84 -25.33 -9.86
C ASP A 71 -1.18 -23.97 -9.66
N HIS A 72 -1.95 -22.88 -9.65
CA HIS A 72 -1.43 -21.52 -9.48
C HIS A 72 -1.35 -21.14 -8.00
N ILE A 73 -0.16 -20.75 -7.54
CA ILE A 73 0.07 -20.23 -6.19
C ILE A 73 -0.01 -18.71 -6.26
N ALA A 74 -1.09 -18.15 -5.72
CA ALA A 74 -1.32 -16.71 -5.69
C ALA A 74 -0.67 -16.01 -4.49
N VAL A 75 -0.52 -16.73 -3.36
CA VAL A 75 0.19 -16.29 -2.16
C VAL A 75 1.01 -17.48 -1.67
N ASP A 76 2.30 -17.26 -1.40
CA ASP A 76 3.27 -18.31 -1.10
C ASP A 76 4.00 -18.03 0.22
N HIS A 77 3.58 -18.72 1.29
CA HIS A 77 4.17 -18.68 2.64
C HIS A 77 4.37 -17.27 3.21
N LEU A 78 3.43 -16.35 2.94
CA LEU A 78 3.50 -14.97 3.38
C LEU A 78 3.40 -14.87 4.90
N SER A 79 4.35 -14.16 5.52
CA SER A 79 4.36 -13.91 6.98
C SER A 79 4.73 -12.46 7.25
N PHE A 80 3.89 -11.77 8.03
CA PHE A 80 4.15 -10.40 8.46
C PHE A 80 3.27 -10.02 9.66
N ARG A 81 3.59 -8.88 10.28
CA ARG A 81 2.85 -8.31 11.39
C ARG A 81 2.51 -6.86 11.11
N VAL A 82 1.37 -6.41 11.60
CA VAL A 82 0.92 -5.03 11.56
C VAL A 82 0.73 -4.55 12.99
N GLU A 83 1.43 -3.50 13.34
CA GLU A 83 1.36 -2.88 14.66
C GLU A 83 0.18 -1.90 14.76
N LYS A 84 -0.30 -1.66 15.98
CA LYS A 84 -1.43 -0.77 16.20
C LYS A 84 -1.05 0.69 15.94
N GLY A 85 -1.93 1.42 15.26
CA GLY A 85 -1.84 2.87 15.08
C GLY A 85 -0.85 3.32 14.01
N GLN A 86 -0.49 2.44 13.07
CA GLN A 86 0.36 2.76 11.93
C GLN A 86 -0.38 2.59 10.59
N ILE A 87 0.13 3.25 9.58
CA ILE A 87 -0.34 3.12 8.19
C ILE A 87 0.63 2.22 7.42
N TYR A 88 0.15 1.04 7.02
CA TYR A 88 0.91 0.07 6.24
C TYR A 88 0.55 0.12 4.77
N GLY A 89 1.55 0.22 3.90
CA GLY A 89 1.41 0.11 2.46
C GLY A 89 1.72 -1.29 1.96
N PHE A 90 0.78 -1.90 1.24
CA PHE A 90 0.94 -3.20 0.60
C PHE A 90 1.21 -2.99 -0.89
N LEU A 91 2.46 -2.92 -1.27
CA LEU A 91 2.91 -2.55 -2.61
C LEU A 91 3.26 -3.78 -3.44
N GLY A 92 2.92 -3.77 -4.71
CA GLY A 92 3.31 -4.83 -5.65
C GLY A 92 2.65 -4.67 -7.01
N PRO A 93 3.19 -5.31 -8.06
CA PRO A 93 2.58 -5.30 -9.39
C PRO A 93 1.21 -6.00 -9.39
N ASN A 94 0.48 -5.82 -10.50
CA ASN A 94 -0.78 -6.54 -10.70
C ASN A 94 -0.51 -8.05 -10.76
N GLY A 95 -1.35 -8.82 -10.05
CA GLY A 95 -1.14 -10.27 -9.92
C GLY A 95 -0.13 -10.70 -8.85
N ALA A 96 0.49 -9.78 -8.10
CA ALA A 96 1.43 -10.12 -7.02
C ALA A 96 0.80 -10.82 -5.81
N GLY A 97 -0.53 -10.88 -5.70
CA GLY A 97 -1.24 -11.51 -4.58
C GLY A 97 -1.85 -10.51 -3.58
N LYS A 98 -1.78 -9.19 -3.80
CA LYS A 98 -2.28 -8.14 -2.89
C LYS A 98 -3.74 -8.34 -2.50
N SER A 99 -4.67 -8.24 -3.46
CA SER A 99 -6.11 -8.37 -3.21
C SER A 99 -6.50 -9.75 -2.69
N THR A 100 -5.77 -10.82 -3.10
CA THR A 100 -5.96 -12.15 -2.53
C THR A 100 -5.64 -12.16 -1.04
N THR A 101 -4.52 -11.55 -0.63
CA THR A 101 -4.12 -11.43 0.78
C THR A 101 -5.13 -10.59 1.57
N MET A 102 -5.56 -9.44 1.04
CA MET A 102 -6.59 -8.59 1.67
C MET A 102 -7.91 -9.34 1.87
N ASN A 103 -8.35 -10.09 0.86
CA ASN A 103 -9.55 -10.92 0.95
C ASN A 103 -9.45 -12.03 1.99
N ILE A 104 -8.25 -12.56 2.25
CA ILE A 104 -8.06 -13.56 3.31
C ILE A 104 -8.07 -12.88 4.69
N ILE A 105 -7.37 -11.75 4.86
CA ILE A 105 -7.34 -11.00 6.11
C ILE A 105 -8.76 -10.55 6.51
N THR A 106 -9.57 -10.09 5.55
CA THR A 106 -10.96 -9.68 5.80
C THR A 106 -11.93 -10.86 5.99
N GLY A 107 -11.43 -12.10 5.86
CA GLY A 107 -12.25 -13.32 5.99
C GLY A 107 -13.28 -13.51 4.86
N TYR A 108 -13.09 -12.83 3.72
CA TYR A 108 -13.89 -13.06 2.51
C TYR A 108 -13.45 -14.34 1.78
N LEU A 109 -12.15 -14.67 1.85
CA LEU A 109 -11.56 -15.83 1.22
C LEU A 109 -10.83 -16.68 2.26
N ALA A 110 -11.01 -18.00 2.23
CA ALA A 110 -10.24 -18.91 3.09
C ALA A 110 -8.82 -19.13 2.54
N ALA A 111 -7.82 -19.17 3.43
CA ALA A 111 -6.48 -19.60 3.11
C ALA A 111 -6.45 -21.09 2.72
N THR A 112 -5.44 -21.49 1.92
CA THR A 112 -5.16 -22.92 1.70
C THR A 112 -4.33 -23.47 2.86
N GLU A 113 -3.34 -22.71 3.32
CA GLU A 113 -2.47 -23.03 4.44
C GLU A 113 -2.13 -21.73 5.21
N GLY A 114 -1.71 -21.87 6.47
CA GLY A 114 -1.34 -20.73 7.31
C GLY A 114 -2.52 -20.17 8.10
N THR A 115 -2.27 -19.11 8.88
CA THR A 115 -3.25 -18.49 9.78
C THR A 115 -3.17 -16.98 9.71
N VAL A 116 -4.31 -16.33 9.94
CA VAL A 116 -4.43 -14.88 10.14
C VAL A 116 -5.14 -14.63 11.44
N THR A 117 -4.53 -13.82 12.32
CA THR A 117 -5.17 -13.36 13.56
C THR A 117 -5.31 -11.85 13.58
N ILE A 118 -6.40 -11.37 14.13
CA ILE A 118 -6.73 -9.95 14.30
C ILE A 118 -7.05 -9.73 15.77
N ASP A 119 -6.28 -8.87 16.42
CA ASP A 119 -6.35 -8.67 17.88
C ASP A 119 -6.37 -10.01 18.65
N GLY A 120 -5.52 -10.96 18.21
CA GLY A 120 -5.42 -12.31 18.76
C GLY A 120 -6.56 -13.26 18.40
N LYS A 121 -7.55 -12.84 17.58
CA LYS A 121 -8.67 -13.66 17.10
C LYS A 121 -8.35 -14.25 15.74
N ASP A 122 -8.46 -15.56 15.62
CA ASP A 122 -8.24 -16.27 14.34
C ASP A 122 -9.42 -16.00 13.39
N VAL A 123 -9.14 -15.46 12.22
CA VAL A 123 -10.15 -15.04 11.23
C VAL A 123 -11.01 -16.22 10.76
N GLN A 124 -10.49 -17.45 10.79
CA GLN A 124 -11.24 -18.65 10.38
C GLN A 124 -12.05 -19.27 11.53
N LYS A 125 -11.54 -19.19 12.77
CA LYS A 125 -12.20 -19.78 13.94
C LYS A 125 -13.22 -18.85 14.57
N ASP A 126 -12.88 -17.55 14.65
CA ASP A 126 -13.68 -16.50 15.29
C ASP A 126 -14.05 -15.38 14.28
N PRO A 127 -14.69 -15.70 13.12
CA PRO A 127 -14.87 -14.77 12.02
C PRO A 127 -15.73 -13.55 12.37
N GLU A 128 -16.73 -13.70 13.24
CA GLU A 128 -17.62 -12.62 13.66
C GLU A 128 -16.87 -11.54 14.47
N GLU A 129 -16.02 -11.98 15.42
CA GLU A 129 -15.24 -11.08 16.27
C GLU A 129 -14.13 -10.39 15.46
N ALA A 130 -13.39 -11.14 14.64
CA ALA A 130 -12.35 -10.61 13.79
C ALA A 130 -12.91 -9.56 12.81
N LYS A 131 -14.04 -9.83 12.14
CA LYS A 131 -14.67 -8.91 11.19
C LYS A 131 -15.21 -7.64 11.82
N ARG A 132 -15.59 -7.66 13.09
CA ARG A 132 -16.05 -6.44 13.79
C ARG A 132 -14.97 -5.39 13.93
N ALA A 133 -13.71 -5.81 14.05
CA ALA A 133 -12.58 -4.92 14.18
C ALA A 133 -12.18 -4.28 12.84
N ILE A 134 -12.74 -4.74 11.70
CA ILE A 134 -12.30 -4.35 10.36
C ILE A 134 -13.35 -3.49 9.66
N GLY A 135 -12.89 -2.38 9.07
CA GLY A 135 -13.57 -1.68 7.97
C GLY A 135 -12.87 -2.00 6.66
N TYR A 136 -13.61 -2.45 5.66
CA TYR A 136 -13.02 -2.86 4.38
C TYR A 136 -13.59 -2.08 3.21
N LEU A 137 -12.70 -1.52 2.40
CA LEU A 137 -12.99 -0.95 1.09
C LEU A 137 -12.33 -1.83 0.03
N PRO A 138 -13.06 -2.66 -0.71
CA PRO A 138 -12.52 -3.37 -1.88
C PRO A 138 -12.28 -2.42 -3.05
N GLU A 139 -11.45 -2.81 -4.01
CA GLU A 139 -11.16 -2.05 -5.24
C GLU A 139 -12.44 -1.58 -5.96
N LEU A 140 -13.45 -2.44 -6.03
CA LEU A 140 -14.77 -2.13 -6.56
C LEU A 140 -15.80 -2.24 -5.42
N PRO A 141 -16.19 -1.12 -4.78
CA PRO A 141 -17.15 -1.15 -3.69
C PRO A 141 -18.52 -1.69 -4.14
N PRO A 142 -19.08 -2.72 -3.47
CA PRO A 142 -20.39 -3.29 -3.82
C PRO A 142 -21.53 -2.41 -3.29
N LEU A 143 -21.75 -1.26 -3.92
CA LEU A 143 -22.76 -0.29 -3.51
C LEU A 143 -24.15 -0.63 -4.05
N TYR A 144 -25.19 -0.40 -3.24
CA TYR A 144 -26.59 -0.49 -3.70
C TYR A 144 -26.94 0.77 -4.48
N VAL A 145 -26.83 0.68 -5.81
CA VAL A 145 -26.87 1.83 -6.72
C VAL A 145 -28.23 2.53 -6.79
N ASP A 146 -29.32 1.86 -6.40
CA ASP A 146 -30.69 2.37 -6.40
C ASP A 146 -31.08 3.07 -5.08
N MET A 147 -30.17 3.08 -4.10
CA MET A 147 -30.30 3.85 -2.86
C MET A 147 -29.66 5.23 -3.01
N THR A 148 -30.12 6.19 -2.23
CA THR A 148 -29.39 7.43 -1.97
C THR A 148 -28.19 7.15 -1.06
N VAL A 149 -27.20 8.06 -1.06
CA VAL A 149 -26.02 7.91 -0.19
C VAL A 149 -26.42 7.75 1.28
N ARG A 150 -27.39 8.55 1.74
CA ARG A 150 -27.84 8.50 3.13
C ARG A 150 -28.56 7.21 3.49
N GLU A 151 -29.50 6.78 2.63
CA GLU A 151 -30.21 5.49 2.83
C GLU A 151 -29.23 4.32 2.88
N TYR A 152 -28.25 4.33 1.98
CA TYR A 152 -27.22 3.31 1.96
C TYR A 152 -26.36 3.29 3.24
N LEU A 153 -25.91 4.44 3.73
CA LEU A 153 -25.13 4.52 4.95
C LEU A 153 -25.97 4.16 6.18
N ASP A 154 -27.25 4.48 6.24
CA ASP A 154 -28.15 4.06 7.32
C ASP A 154 -28.32 2.52 7.32
N PHE A 155 -28.51 1.93 6.14
CA PHE A 155 -28.55 0.48 5.97
C PHE A 155 -27.25 -0.18 6.44
N VAL A 156 -26.08 0.35 6.06
CA VAL A 156 -24.77 -0.15 6.51
C VAL A 156 -24.61 -0.03 8.02
N ALA A 157 -25.04 1.10 8.61
CA ALA A 157 -25.00 1.30 10.06
C ALA A 157 -25.84 0.24 10.79
N GLU A 158 -26.96 -0.15 10.20
CA GLU A 158 -27.80 -1.22 10.75
C GLU A 158 -27.10 -2.58 10.69
N LEU A 159 -26.51 -2.92 9.55
CA LEU A 159 -25.76 -4.17 9.37
C LEU A 159 -24.57 -4.27 10.34
N LYS A 160 -23.86 -3.15 10.53
CA LYS A 160 -22.75 -3.06 11.51
C LYS A 160 -23.21 -2.99 12.97
N LYS A 161 -24.52 -3.06 13.22
CA LYS A 161 -25.13 -3.03 14.57
C LYS A 161 -24.81 -1.74 15.35
N VAL A 162 -24.62 -0.61 14.63
CA VAL A 162 -24.44 0.70 15.27
C VAL A 162 -25.71 1.03 16.07
N PRO A 163 -25.60 1.47 17.35
CA PRO A 163 -26.75 1.80 18.18
C PRO A 163 -27.64 2.86 17.52
N LYS A 164 -28.94 2.64 17.46
CA LYS A 164 -29.90 3.50 16.74
C LYS A 164 -29.81 4.98 17.15
N LYS A 165 -29.44 5.26 18.40
CA LYS A 165 -29.28 6.61 18.93
C LYS A 165 -28.06 7.35 18.35
N GLU A 166 -27.02 6.61 17.95
CA GLU A 166 -25.75 7.13 17.45
C GLU A 166 -25.66 7.16 15.93
N ARG A 167 -26.50 6.37 15.22
CA ARG A 167 -26.43 6.20 13.75
C ARG A 167 -26.41 7.53 13.02
N LYS A 168 -27.37 8.42 13.33
CA LYS A 168 -27.49 9.72 12.65
C LYS A 168 -26.20 10.53 12.80
N GLN A 169 -25.67 10.62 14.01
CA GLN A 169 -24.45 11.38 14.29
C GLN A 169 -23.25 10.76 13.54
N GLN A 170 -23.03 9.45 13.66
CA GLN A 170 -21.91 8.78 13.00
C GLN A 170 -22.01 8.89 11.47
N ILE A 171 -23.21 8.79 10.88
CA ILE A 171 -23.40 8.96 9.43
C ILE A 171 -23.05 10.39 9.02
N ASP A 172 -23.49 11.41 9.77
CA ASP A 172 -23.21 12.81 9.46
C ASP A 172 -21.68 13.08 9.55
N GLU A 173 -21.02 12.60 10.60
CA GLU A 173 -19.56 12.71 10.79
C GLU A 173 -18.78 12.01 9.66
N VAL A 174 -19.15 10.79 9.32
CA VAL A 174 -18.46 10.03 8.26
C VAL A 174 -18.68 10.66 6.88
N MET A 175 -19.88 11.19 6.59
CA MET A 175 -20.14 11.92 5.34
C MET A 175 -19.30 13.21 5.25
N GLU A 176 -19.11 13.92 6.35
CA GLU A 176 -18.25 15.10 6.42
C GLU A 176 -16.78 14.72 6.19
N MET A 177 -16.28 13.70 6.90
CA MET A 177 -14.90 13.20 6.74
C MET A 177 -14.59 12.80 5.31
N THR A 178 -15.52 12.12 4.63
CA THR A 178 -15.35 11.66 3.25
C THR A 178 -15.78 12.68 2.20
N GLN A 179 -16.24 13.87 2.62
CA GLN A 179 -16.66 14.97 1.75
C GLN A 179 -17.77 14.59 0.75
N ILE A 180 -18.82 13.92 1.25
CA ILE A 180 -19.99 13.50 0.45
C ILE A 180 -21.32 14.06 0.95
N THR A 181 -21.28 15.00 1.90
CA THR A 181 -22.47 15.58 2.53
C THR A 181 -23.41 16.25 1.52
N ASP A 182 -22.86 16.90 0.51
CA ASP A 182 -23.57 17.53 -0.59
C ASP A 182 -24.31 16.52 -1.50
N MET A 183 -23.87 15.27 -1.50
CA MET A 183 -24.44 14.17 -2.30
C MET A 183 -25.41 13.27 -1.54
N GLN A 184 -25.70 13.56 -0.27
CA GLN A 184 -26.44 12.66 0.64
C GLN A 184 -27.81 12.19 0.11
N GLN A 185 -28.52 13.04 -0.65
CA GLN A 185 -29.83 12.75 -1.22
C GLN A 185 -29.77 12.23 -2.66
N ARG A 186 -28.57 12.12 -3.23
CA ARG A 186 -28.40 11.68 -4.61
C ARG A 186 -28.33 10.16 -4.69
N LEU A 187 -28.96 9.58 -5.71
CA LEU A 187 -28.85 8.14 -5.98
C LEU A 187 -27.39 7.79 -6.34
N ILE A 188 -26.89 6.69 -5.76
CA ILE A 188 -25.50 6.23 -5.93
C ILE A 188 -25.17 5.97 -7.41
N ARG A 189 -26.14 5.47 -8.21
CA ARG A 189 -25.94 5.27 -9.66
C ARG A 189 -25.60 6.56 -10.42
N ASN A 190 -26.03 7.71 -9.91
CA ASN A 190 -25.82 9.02 -10.55
C ASN A 190 -24.52 9.71 -10.05
N LEU A 191 -23.72 9.04 -9.24
CA LEU A 191 -22.44 9.56 -8.76
C LEU A 191 -21.30 9.23 -9.72
N SER A 192 -20.30 10.13 -9.79
CA SER A 192 -19.03 9.84 -10.45
C SER A 192 -18.30 8.68 -9.76
N LYS A 193 -17.28 8.10 -10.43
CA LYS A 193 -16.46 7.04 -9.83
C LYS A 193 -15.83 7.49 -8.50
N GLY A 194 -15.28 8.72 -8.44
CA GLY A 194 -14.69 9.27 -7.24
C GLY A 194 -15.67 9.41 -6.08
N TYR A 195 -16.88 9.88 -6.33
CA TYR A 195 -17.91 9.94 -5.28
C TYR A 195 -18.34 8.54 -4.82
N ARG A 196 -18.45 7.56 -5.72
CA ARG A 196 -18.73 6.17 -5.33
C ARG A 196 -17.61 5.58 -4.45
N GLN A 197 -16.36 5.89 -4.78
CA GLN A 197 -15.22 5.47 -3.96
C GLN A 197 -15.29 6.09 -2.55
N ARG A 198 -15.64 7.37 -2.43
CA ARG A 198 -15.85 8.05 -1.15
C ARG A 198 -17.01 7.47 -0.35
N VAL A 199 -18.11 7.07 -1.00
CA VAL A 199 -19.22 6.34 -0.34
C VAL A 199 -18.75 4.99 0.19
N GLY A 200 -17.95 4.24 -0.59
CA GLY A 200 -17.34 2.99 -0.14
C GLY A 200 -16.38 3.20 1.04
N LEU A 201 -15.62 4.29 1.04
CA LEU A 201 -14.75 4.64 2.17
C LEU A 201 -15.57 5.02 3.40
N ALA A 202 -16.64 5.79 3.24
CA ALA A 202 -17.61 6.10 4.30
C ALA A 202 -18.19 4.82 4.93
N GLN A 203 -18.57 3.85 4.11
CA GLN A 203 -18.99 2.52 4.56
C GLN A 203 -17.89 1.81 5.38
N ALA A 204 -16.63 1.88 4.95
CA ALA A 204 -15.53 1.23 5.67
C ALA A 204 -15.33 1.85 7.07
N ILE A 205 -15.35 3.17 7.17
CA ILE A 205 -15.12 3.93 8.41
C ILE A 205 -16.29 3.82 9.39
N LEU A 206 -17.52 3.71 8.91
CA LEU A 206 -18.73 3.70 9.72
C LEU A 206 -18.68 2.60 10.79
N GLY A 207 -18.97 2.98 12.04
CA GLY A 207 -18.83 2.12 13.22
C GLY A 207 -17.44 2.20 13.87
N TYR A 208 -16.55 3.03 13.36
CA TYR A 208 -15.20 3.31 13.89
C TYR A 208 -14.39 2.03 14.19
N PRO A 209 -14.15 1.16 13.18
CA PRO A 209 -13.40 -0.06 13.36
C PRO A 209 -11.95 0.26 13.74
N GLU A 210 -11.30 -0.61 14.52
CA GLU A 210 -9.89 -0.41 14.91
C GLU A 210 -8.93 -0.53 13.72
N ILE A 211 -9.30 -1.31 12.71
CA ILE A 211 -8.52 -1.54 11.49
C ILE A 211 -9.31 -1.11 10.26
N ILE A 212 -8.67 -0.38 9.35
CA ILE A 212 -9.23 -0.01 8.06
C ILE A 212 -8.36 -0.60 6.96
N ILE A 213 -8.95 -1.43 6.12
CA ILE A 213 -8.27 -2.06 4.97
C ILE A 213 -8.83 -1.45 3.69
N LEU A 214 -7.93 -0.90 2.86
CA LEU A 214 -8.26 -0.19 1.63
C LEU A 214 -7.55 -0.87 0.45
N ASP A 215 -8.30 -1.53 -0.41
CA ASP A 215 -7.75 -2.19 -1.59
C ASP A 215 -7.82 -1.24 -2.79
N GLU A 216 -6.65 -0.76 -3.26
CA GLU A 216 -6.47 0.17 -4.38
C GLU A 216 -7.38 1.43 -4.28
N PRO A 217 -7.36 2.19 -3.17
CA PRO A 217 -8.35 3.25 -2.90
C PRO A 217 -8.33 4.41 -3.88
N THR A 218 -7.27 4.58 -4.65
CA THR A 218 -7.02 5.70 -5.58
C THR A 218 -7.23 5.35 -7.05
N VAL A 219 -7.50 4.08 -7.37
CA VAL A 219 -7.64 3.62 -8.76
C VAL A 219 -8.74 4.35 -9.52
N GLY A 220 -8.31 5.00 -10.62
CA GLY A 220 -9.22 5.70 -11.55
C GLY A 220 -9.81 6.99 -11.00
N LEU A 221 -9.16 7.59 -10.03
CA LEU A 221 -9.39 8.96 -9.57
C LEU A 221 -8.51 9.94 -10.33
N ASP A 222 -8.94 11.19 -10.40
CA ASP A 222 -8.10 12.26 -10.92
C ASP A 222 -7.05 12.71 -9.87
N PRO A 223 -5.96 13.40 -10.29
CA PRO A 223 -4.88 13.81 -9.39
C PRO A 223 -5.32 14.60 -8.16
N LYS A 224 -6.35 15.44 -8.28
CA LYS A 224 -6.88 16.20 -7.16
C LYS A 224 -7.57 15.29 -6.14
N GLN A 225 -8.39 14.37 -6.62
CA GLN A 225 -9.07 13.39 -5.76
C GLN A 225 -8.09 12.45 -5.07
N ILE A 226 -6.99 12.08 -5.73
CA ILE A 226 -5.91 11.29 -5.12
C ILE A 226 -5.32 12.01 -3.91
N ILE A 227 -5.02 13.31 -4.03
CA ILE A 227 -4.49 14.12 -2.92
C ILE A 227 -5.50 14.14 -1.76
N GLU A 228 -6.78 14.39 -2.05
CA GLU A 228 -7.83 14.45 -1.02
C GLU A 228 -8.03 13.10 -0.30
N ILE A 229 -7.94 11.97 -1.02
CA ILE A 229 -8.00 10.62 -0.41
C ILE A 229 -6.76 10.35 0.45
N ARG A 230 -5.57 10.75 0.00
CA ARG A 230 -4.33 10.61 0.80
C ARG A 230 -4.43 11.38 2.13
N ASP A 231 -4.90 12.61 2.08
CA ASP A 231 -5.09 13.44 3.28
C ASP A 231 -6.12 12.82 4.24
N LEU A 232 -7.16 12.21 3.69
CA LEU A 232 -8.14 11.48 4.49
C LEU A 232 -7.51 10.23 5.13
N ILE A 233 -6.72 9.44 4.38
CA ILE A 233 -6.04 8.25 4.91
C ILE A 233 -5.09 8.63 6.05
N ARG A 234 -4.32 9.74 5.93
CA ARG A 234 -3.47 10.24 7.02
C ARG A 234 -4.27 10.57 8.28
N LYS A 235 -5.41 11.26 8.14
CA LYS A 235 -6.31 11.56 9.27
C LYS A 235 -6.88 10.30 9.91
N LEU A 236 -7.20 9.28 9.11
CA LEU A 236 -7.65 7.99 9.64
C LEU A 236 -6.55 7.28 10.43
N GLY A 237 -5.29 7.37 9.99
CA GLY A 237 -4.13 6.81 10.69
C GLY A 237 -3.91 7.37 12.08
N GLU A 238 -4.41 8.58 12.41
CA GLU A 238 -4.31 9.16 13.75
C GLU A 238 -5.08 8.34 14.80
N ASN A 239 -6.15 7.64 14.41
CA ASN A 239 -7.04 6.93 15.33
C ASN A 239 -7.24 5.45 14.98
N HIS A 240 -6.81 5.02 13.82
CA HIS A 240 -7.00 3.67 13.29
C HIS A 240 -5.67 3.07 12.82
N THR A 241 -5.58 1.76 12.83
CA THR A 241 -4.55 1.06 12.05
C THR A 241 -5.04 0.96 10.61
N VAL A 242 -4.25 1.41 9.66
CA VAL A 242 -4.66 1.43 8.25
C VAL A 242 -3.75 0.52 7.44
N ILE A 243 -4.33 -0.34 6.61
CA ILE A 243 -3.61 -1.06 5.56
C ILE A 243 -4.17 -0.60 4.22
N LEU A 244 -3.29 -0.15 3.34
CA LEU A 244 -3.70 0.17 1.97
C LEU A 244 -2.87 -0.63 0.97
N SER A 245 -3.52 -1.15 -0.07
CA SER A 245 -2.83 -1.73 -1.21
C SER A 245 -2.70 -0.70 -2.33
N SER A 246 -1.58 -0.73 -3.04
CA SER A 246 -1.40 0.00 -4.30
C SER A 246 -0.32 -0.68 -5.16
N HIS A 247 -0.34 -0.40 -6.45
CA HIS A 247 0.73 -0.74 -7.37
C HIS A 247 1.60 0.49 -7.70
N ILE A 248 1.29 1.65 -7.12
CA ILE A 248 1.98 2.93 -7.34
C ILE A 248 2.77 3.30 -6.08
N LEU A 249 4.09 3.24 -6.18
CA LEU A 249 4.98 3.46 -5.07
C LEU A 249 4.87 4.87 -4.48
N SER A 250 4.80 5.91 -5.33
CA SER A 250 4.68 7.30 -4.88
C SER A 250 3.38 7.60 -4.12
N GLU A 251 2.35 6.76 -4.27
CA GLU A 251 1.14 6.85 -3.47
C GLU A 251 1.35 6.30 -2.06
N VAL A 252 2.02 5.16 -1.97
CA VAL A 252 2.28 4.45 -0.72
C VAL A 252 3.30 5.20 0.13
N SER A 253 4.44 5.59 -0.45
CA SER A 253 5.50 6.31 0.26
C SER A 253 5.08 7.68 0.76
N ALA A 254 4.08 8.31 0.13
CA ALA A 254 3.57 9.59 0.58
C ALA A 254 2.70 9.52 1.85
N VAL A 255 2.19 8.34 2.23
CA VAL A 255 1.16 8.19 3.28
C VAL A 255 1.55 7.18 4.35
N CYS A 256 2.30 6.13 3.99
CA CYS A 256 2.55 4.99 4.85
C CYS A 256 3.79 5.18 5.73
N ASP A 257 3.69 4.72 6.98
CA ASP A 257 4.81 4.63 7.92
C ASP A 257 5.69 3.41 7.62
N HIS A 258 5.07 2.36 7.06
CA HIS A 258 5.73 1.09 6.73
C HIS A 258 5.25 0.55 5.39
N ILE A 259 6.18 0.05 4.58
CA ILE A 259 5.89 -0.51 3.25
C ILE A 259 6.26 -1.99 3.22
N MET A 260 5.33 -2.81 2.76
CA MET A 260 5.52 -4.23 2.47
C MET A 260 5.48 -4.43 0.96
N ILE A 261 6.59 -4.85 0.36
CA ILE A 261 6.68 -5.11 -1.08
C ILE A 261 6.43 -6.58 -1.34
N ILE A 262 5.44 -6.86 -2.20
CA ILE A 262 5.06 -8.22 -2.57
C ILE A 262 5.26 -8.42 -4.08
N ALA A 263 5.92 -9.52 -4.42
CA ALA A 263 6.08 -9.98 -5.79
C ALA A 263 5.88 -11.50 -5.86
N HIS A 264 5.16 -11.96 -6.89
CA HIS A 264 4.91 -13.40 -7.12
C HIS A 264 4.38 -14.16 -5.89
N GLY A 265 3.51 -13.51 -5.10
CA GLY A 265 2.91 -14.09 -3.90
C GLY A 265 3.80 -14.09 -2.66
N LYS A 266 5.02 -13.54 -2.70
CA LYS A 266 6.00 -13.52 -1.61
C LYS A 266 6.26 -12.10 -1.12
N LEU A 267 6.57 -11.97 0.17
CA LEU A 267 7.10 -10.74 0.75
C LEU A 267 8.57 -10.61 0.36
N VAL A 268 8.90 -9.57 -0.39
CA VAL A 268 10.26 -9.31 -0.88
C VAL A 268 11.00 -8.37 0.04
N ALA A 269 10.33 -7.32 0.52
CA ALA A 269 10.89 -6.36 1.46
C ALA A 269 9.81 -5.81 2.38
N SER A 270 10.19 -5.38 3.58
CA SER A 270 9.27 -4.82 4.57
C SER A 270 10.05 -3.89 5.50
N ASP A 271 9.90 -2.58 5.36
CA ASP A 271 10.53 -1.55 6.21
C ASP A 271 9.85 -0.18 6.02
N SER A 272 10.31 0.84 6.74
CA SER A 272 9.92 2.23 6.49
C SER A 272 10.40 2.70 5.10
N PRO A 273 9.72 3.69 4.48
CA PRO A 273 10.14 4.24 3.19
C PRO A 273 11.61 4.70 3.19
N GLU A 274 12.05 5.36 4.25
CA GLU A 274 13.42 5.87 4.40
C GLU A 274 14.45 4.74 4.51
N ASN A 275 14.11 3.66 5.21
CA ASN A 275 15.01 2.51 5.35
C ASN A 275 15.09 1.71 4.05
N LEU A 276 13.98 1.53 3.34
CA LEU A 276 13.98 0.88 2.02
C LEU A 276 14.89 1.64 1.05
N GLN A 277 14.82 2.98 1.06
CA GLN A 277 15.71 3.81 0.24
C GLN A 277 17.19 3.63 0.62
N LYS A 278 17.51 3.56 1.93
CA LYS A 278 18.89 3.37 2.42
C LYS A 278 19.43 1.96 2.14
N LEU A 279 18.60 0.92 2.33
CA LEU A 279 19.02 -0.48 2.14
C LEU A 279 19.50 -0.75 0.72
N MET A 280 18.97 -0.02 -0.26
CA MET A 280 19.27 -0.22 -1.66
C MET A 280 20.19 0.85 -2.26
N SER A 281 20.56 1.87 -1.48
CA SER A 281 21.66 2.81 -1.80
C SER A 281 23.03 2.14 -1.63
N GLY A 282 23.16 0.88 -2.07
CA GLY A 282 24.34 0.03 -1.80
C GLY A 282 25.65 0.54 -2.38
N SER A 283 25.62 1.43 -3.36
CA SER A 283 26.78 2.13 -3.93
C SER A 283 26.33 3.50 -4.44
N MET A 284 27.12 4.53 -4.16
CA MET A 284 26.89 5.85 -4.72
C MET A 284 27.15 5.82 -6.23
N GLU A 285 26.17 6.18 -7.02
CA GLU A 285 26.30 6.34 -8.48
C GLU A 285 26.43 7.81 -8.83
N LEU A 286 27.45 8.14 -9.61
CA LEU A 286 27.75 9.49 -10.04
C LEU A 286 27.70 9.57 -11.57
N ASP A 287 26.74 10.29 -12.12
CA ASP A 287 26.67 10.59 -13.54
C ASP A 287 27.57 11.79 -13.85
N LEU A 288 28.54 11.60 -14.75
CA LEU A 288 29.53 12.60 -15.12
C LEU A 288 29.47 12.92 -16.61
N GLU A 289 29.39 14.22 -16.92
CA GLU A 289 29.72 14.74 -18.24
C GLU A 289 31.00 15.56 -18.15
N VAL A 290 32.03 15.11 -18.87
CA VAL A 290 33.35 15.72 -18.82
C VAL A 290 33.83 16.07 -20.23
N LYS A 291 34.38 17.25 -20.42
CA LYS A 291 34.95 17.66 -21.69
C LYS A 291 36.31 16.99 -21.90
N GLY A 292 36.33 15.97 -22.75
CA GLY A 292 37.53 15.20 -23.05
C GLY A 292 37.20 13.84 -23.69
N SER A 293 38.24 13.05 -23.96
CA SER A 293 38.04 11.68 -24.39
C SER A 293 37.73 10.76 -23.22
N ILE A 294 36.90 9.74 -23.46
CA ILE A 294 36.57 8.72 -22.45
C ILE A 294 37.83 8.10 -21.84
N ALA A 295 38.83 7.82 -22.66
CA ALA A 295 40.10 7.24 -22.21
C ALA A 295 40.87 8.15 -21.22
N ALA A 296 40.92 9.46 -21.51
CA ALA A 296 41.59 10.42 -20.63
C ALA A 296 40.86 10.56 -19.28
N VAL A 297 39.52 10.59 -19.30
CA VAL A 297 38.71 10.67 -18.07
C VAL A 297 38.86 9.40 -17.24
N LYS A 298 38.77 8.22 -17.85
CA LYS A 298 39.01 6.95 -17.14
C LYS A 298 40.40 6.88 -16.53
N SER A 299 41.44 7.30 -17.24
CA SER A 299 42.81 7.31 -16.72
C SER A 299 42.94 8.22 -15.49
N ALA A 300 42.31 9.40 -15.50
CA ALA A 300 42.32 10.30 -14.35
C ALA A 300 41.56 9.73 -13.13
N LEU A 301 40.50 8.96 -13.33
CA LEU A 301 39.69 8.37 -12.26
C LEU A 301 40.24 7.05 -11.72
N GLN A 302 41.15 6.36 -12.44
CA GLN A 302 41.73 5.06 -12.01
C GLN A 302 42.51 5.12 -10.71
N GLU A 303 43.03 6.29 -10.32
CA GLU A 303 43.78 6.46 -9.07
C GLU A 303 42.90 6.52 -7.82
N ILE A 304 41.58 6.66 -7.98
CA ILE A 304 40.64 6.74 -6.87
C ILE A 304 40.27 5.33 -6.42
N SER A 305 40.84 4.88 -5.31
CA SER A 305 40.65 3.50 -4.78
C SER A 305 39.22 3.18 -4.37
N GLN A 306 38.41 4.19 -4.11
CA GLN A 306 37.00 4.06 -3.68
C GLN A 306 36.03 3.87 -4.87
N ILE A 307 36.48 3.97 -6.12
CA ILE A 307 35.69 3.62 -7.30
C ILE A 307 35.65 2.09 -7.42
N ASP A 308 34.46 1.54 -7.58
CA ASP A 308 34.24 0.13 -7.88
C ASP A 308 34.32 -0.10 -9.39
N ARG A 309 33.52 0.61 -10.16
CA ARG A 309 33.50 0.50 -11.63
C ARG A 309 33.09 1.80 -12.31
N ILE A 310 33.47 1.91 -13.58
CA ILE A 310 33.13 3.03 -14.46
C ILE A 310 32.44 2.48 -15.69
N GLU A 311 31.18 2.85 -15.89
CA GLU A 311 30.36 2.46 -17.05
C GLU A 311 30.33 3.58 -18.08
N GLU A 312 30.36 3.23 -19.37
CA GLU A 312 30.28 4.19 -20.45
C GLU A 312 28.83 4.38 -20.91
N ASN A 313 28.37 5.62 -20.99
CA ASN A 313 27.09 5.90 -21.61
C ASN A 313 27.32 6.12 -23.13
N THR A 314 26.62 5.37 -23.97
CA THR A 314 26.86 5.24 -25.42
C THR A 314 26.47 6.51 -26.22
N GLU A 315 25.86 7.51 -25.63
CA GLU A 315 25.48 8.77 -26.26
C GLU A 315 26.60 9.85 -26.16
N ALA A 316 27.83 9.49 -26.49
CA ALA A 316 28.93 10.45 -26.45
C ALA A 316 28.87 11.40 -27.66
N PHE A 317 28.63 12.67 -27.40
CA PHE A 317 28.87 13.74 -28.38
C PHE A 317 30.38 13.90 -28.61
N LYS A 318 30.77 14.36 -29.81
CA LYS A 318 32.19 14.61 -30.14
C LYS A 318 32.83 15.45 -29.03
N ASN A 319 33.84 14.87 -28.34
CA ASN A 319 34.66 15.50 -27.29
C ASN A 319 33.96 15.74 -25.92
N ILE A 320 32.85 15.03 -25.63
CA ILE A 320 32.24 14.97 -24.30
C ILE A 320 32.15 13.52 -23.90
N ALA A 321 32.79 13.17 -22.78
CA ALA A 321 32.69 11.85 -22.17
C ALA A 321 31.51 11.84 -21.19
N LYS A 322 30.56 10.94 -21.41
CA LYS A 322 29.47 10.65 -20.47
C LYS A 322 29.76 9.31 -19.80
N LEU A 323 29.91 9.33 -18.49
CA LEU A 323 30.32 8.18 -17.70
C LEU A 323 29.45 8.08 -16.45
N LYS A 324 29.17 6.84 -16.04
CA LYS A 324 28.60 6.54 -14.74
C LYS A 324 29.71 5.94 -13.86
N VAL A 325 30.01 6.58 -12.74
CA VAL A 325 31.02 6.15 -11.77
C VAL A 325 30.32 5.60 -10.55
N ILE A 326 30.65 4.38 -10.18
CA ILE A 326 30.02 3.66 -9.08
C ILE A 326 31.06 3.50 -7.97
N SER A 327 30.72 3.95 -6.74
CA SER A 327 31.60 3.86 -5.58
C SER A 327 31.48 2.53 -4.85
N LYS A 328 32.51 2.18 -4.09
CA LYS A 328 32.49 1.08 -3.11
C LYS A 328 31.79 1.53 -1.83
N GLU A 329 30.98 0.66 -1.24
CA GLU A 329 30.41 0.83 0.10
C GLU A 329 29.74 2.20 0.34
N ASN A 330 29.10 2.74 -0.69
CA ASN A 330 28.40 4.06 -0.63
C ASN A 330 29.31 5.23 -0.21
N ALA A 331 30.62 5.16 -0.51
CA ALA A 331 31.56 6.23 -0.20
C ALA A 331 31.28 7.48 -1.06
N ASP A 332 31.26 8.66 -0.44
CA ASP A 332 31.15 9.92 -1.19
C ASP A 332 32.49 10.22 -1.89
N ILE A 333 32.50 10.04 -3.20
CA ILE A 333 33.68 10.24 -4.06
C ILE A 333 33.69 11.55 -4.81
N ARG A 334 32.68 12.42 -4.62
CA ARG A 334 32.49 13.67 -5.42
C ARG A 334 33.71 14.58 -5.34
N GLU A 335 34.24 14.80 -4.15
CA GLU A 335 35.40 15.66 -3.95
C GLU A 335 36.67 15.09 -4.61
N GLN A 336 36.86 13.78 -4.51
CA GLN A 336 38.03 13.11 -5.11
C GLN A 336 37.96 13.12 -6.62
N VAL A 337 36.77 12.86 -7.19
CA VAL A 337 36.51 12.95 -8.64
C VAL A 337 36.77 14.37 -9.14
N PHE A 338 36.31 15.38 -8.40
CA PHE A 338 36.55 16.79 -8.76
C PHE A 338 38.04 17.11 -8.85
N TYR A 339 38.84 16.78 -7.84
CA TYR A 339 40.28 17.08 -7.84
C TYR A 339 41.03 16.27 -8.90
N ALA A 340 40.72 14.98 -9.07
CA ALA A 340 41.38 14.15 -10.09
C ALA A 340 41.17 14.69 -11.51
N LEU A 341 39.95 15.14 -11.83
CA LEU A 341 39.64 15.72 -13.14
C LEU A 341 40.21 17.14 -13.30
N ALA A 342 40.26 17.92 -12.21
CA ALA A 342 40.87 19.27 -12.24
C ALA A 342 42.38 19.18 -12.49
N ASP A 343 43.10 18.28 -11.82
CA ASP A 343 44.53 18.03 -12.01
C ASP A 343 44.85 17.56 -13.44
N ALA A 344 43.97 16.74 -14.01
CA ALA A 344 44.05 16.30 -15.38
C ALA A 344 43.63 17.36 -16.40
N LYS A 345 43.19 18.59 -15.96
CA LYS A 345 42.67 19.65 -16.78
C LYS A 345 41.48 19.24 -17.67
N LEU A 346 40.63 18.39 -17.15
CA LEU A 346 39.40 17.89 -17.78
C LEU A 346 38.19 18.61 -17.17
N PRO A 347 37.62 19.62 -17.85
CA PRO A 347 36.47 20.36 -17.30
C PRO A 347 35.25 19.50 -17.11
N ILE A 348 34.67 19.49 -15.91
CA ILE A 348 33.40 18.87 -15.59
C ILE A 348 32.30 19.79 -16.14
N LEU A 349 31.41 19.23 -16.96
CA LEU A 349 30.25 19.93 -17.50
C LEU A 349 29.01 19.65 -16.63
N GLU A 350 28.89 18.43 -16.15
CA GLU A 350 27.82 18.01 -15.24
C GLU A 350 28.36 16.93 -14.30
N MET A 351 27.94 17.01 -13.02
CA MET A 351 28.21 16.00 -12.01
C MET A 351 26.94 15.85 -11.17
N THR A 352 26.19 14.78 -11.42
CA THR A 352 24.91 14.52 -10.73
C THR A 352 25.02 13.24 -9.92
N HIS A 353 24.59 13.29 -8.67
CA HIS A 353 24.44 12.10 -7.85
C HIS A 353 23.13 11.41 -8.27
N ALA A 354 23.25 10.24 -8.86
CA ALA A 354 22.10 9.40 -9.16
C ALA A 354 21.75 8.60 -7.89
N GLU A 355 20.81 9.13 -7.10
CA GLU A 355 20.16 8.31 -6.07
C GLU A 355 19.18 7.38 -6.78
N LYS A 356 19.30 6.06 -6.53
CA LYS A 356 18.26 5.13 -6.98
C LYS A 356 16.93 5.60 -6.38
N SER A 357 15.97 5.83 -7.23
CA SER A 357 14.63 6.17 -6.77
C SER A 357 13.99 4.94 -6.10
N LEU A 358 13.02 5.15 -5.24
CA LEU A 358 12.24 4.02 -4.69
C LEU A 358 11.55 3.22 -5.81
N GLU A 359 11.25 3.86 -6.96
CA GLU A 359 10.71 3.22 -8.16
C GLU A 359 11.70 2.23 -8.78
N ASP A 360 12.98 2.61 -8.91
CA ASP A 360 14.04 1.73 -9.43
C ASP A 360 14.23 0.52 -8.52
N ILE A 361 14.21 0.76 -7.22
CA ILE A 361 14.27 -0.28 -6.18
C ILE A 361 13.11 -1.25 -6.32
N PHE A 362 11.90 -0.72 -6.48
CA PHE A 362 10.69 -1.53 -6.64
C PHE A 362 10.76 -2.40 -7.90
N LEU A 363 11.24 -1.84 -9.01
CA LEU A 363 11.42 -2.59 -10.26
C LEU A 363 12.45 -3.71 -10.08
N GLU A 364 13.63 -3.41 -9.54
CA GLU A 364 14.69 -4.40 -9.30
C GLU A 364 14.20 -5.56 -8.42
N LEU A 365 13.54 -5.26 -7.30
CA LEU A 365 12.97 -6.28 -6.40
C LEU A 365 11.86 -7.13 -7.02
N THR A 366 11.13 -6.58 -7.97
CA THR A 366 10.01 -7.28 -8.61
C THR A 366 10.43 -8.06 -9.85
N GLU A 367 11.53 -7.68 -10.53
CA GLU A 367 12.10 -8.38 -11.70
C GLU A 367 12.95 -9.59 -11.30
N ASP A 368 13.77 -9.49 -10.26
CA ASP A 368 14.67 -10.57 -9.80
C ASP A 368 13.93 -11.83 -9.30
N VAL A 369 12.65 -11.72 -9.00
CA VAL A 369 11.81 -12.85 -8.54
C VAL A 369 11.06 -13.53 -9.68
N ALA A 370 11.28 -13.13 -10.95
CA ALA A 370 10.64 -13.78 -12.09
C ALA A 370 10.98 -15.28 -12.11
N PRO A 371 10.01 -16.19 -12.19
CA PRO A 371 10.28 -17.61 -12.23
C PRO A 371 11.09 -17.92 -13.48
N THR A 372 12.25 -18.52 -13.34
CA THR A 372 12.96 -19.16 -14.43
C THR A 372 11.96 -20.05 -15.17
N GLN A 373 11.59 -19.66 -16.40
CA GLN A 373 10.69 -20.45 -17.20
C GLN A 373 11.28 -21.86 -17.32
N PRO A 374 10.50 -22.93 -17.05
CA PRO A 374 11.00 -24.28 -17.29
C PRO A 374 11.36 -24.35 -18.79
N GLU A 375 12.59 -24.71 -19.07
CA GLU A 375 13.06 -24.95 -20.45
C GLU A 375 12.05 -25.84 -21.14
N LYS A 376 11.38 -25.31 -22.16
CA LYS A 376 10.56 -26.11 -23.07
C LYS A 376 11.50 -27.07 -23.76
N HIS A 377 11.62 -28.27 -23.23
CA HIS A 377 12.22 -29.39 -23.94
C HIS A 377 11.57 -29.47 -25.31
N LYS A 378 12.37 -29.13 -26.36
CA LYS A 378 12.05 -29.39 -27.74
C LYS A 378 12.02 -30.90 -27.95
N LEU A 379 10.92 -31.54 -27.62
CA LEU A 379 10.63 -32.91 -27.99
C LEU A 379 9.47 -32.90 -28.99
N PHE A 380 9.76 -32.40 -30.19
CA PHE A 380 9.01 -32.78 -31.38
C PHE A 380 10.00 -33.18 -32.45
N SER A 381 10.39 -34.45 -32.39
CA SER A 381 11.00 -35.18 -33.51
C SER A 381 10.01 -35.16 -34.67
N LYS A 382 10.56 -34.77 -35.84
CA LYS A 382 9.90 -34.83 -37.13
C LYS A 382 9.29 -36.21 -37.38
N ARG A 383 7.96 -36.38 -37.23
CA ARG A 383 7.24 -37.47 -37.91
C ARG A 383 6.93 -36.97 -39.31
N LYS A 384 7.59 -37.62 -40.31
CA LYS A 384 7.25 -37.53 -41.72
C LYS A 384 5.79 -37.91 -41.91
N ARG A 385 5.00 -37.04 -42.56
CA ARG A 385 3.71 -37.39 -43.15
C ARG A 385 3.95 -38.36 -44.28
N PRO A 386 3.17 -39.44 -44.47
CA PRO A 386 3.13 -40.20 -45.69
C PRO A 386 2.37 -39.38 -46.75
N GLU A 387 2.95 -39.32 -47.96
CA GLU A 387 2.28 -38.87 -49.16
C GLU A 387 1.10 -39.82 -49.45
N MET A 388 -0.09 -39.26 -49.56
CA MET A 388 -1.24 -39.93 -50.18
C MET A 388 -1.61 -39.16 -51.42
N SER A 389 -1.64 -39.96 -52.51
CA SER A 389 -1.88 -39.68 -53.91
C SER A 389 -3.26 -39.01 -54.15
N ASP A 390 -3.25 -38.15 -55.19
CA ASP A 390 -4.39 -37.59 -55.86
C ASP A 390 -5.40 -38.64 -56.33
N ALA A 391 -6.62 -38.60 -55.83
CA ALA A 391 -7.84 -39.05 -56.50
C ALA A 391 -9.07 -38.70 -55.64
N ALA A 392 -9.77 -37.70 -56.06
CA ALA A 392 -11.21 -37.43 -55.92
C ALA A 392 -11.49 -35.93 -55.72
N ALA A 393 -11.25 -35.17 -56.78
CA ALA A 393 -11.98 -33.96 -57.04
C ALA A 393 -13.20 -34.35 -57.84
N GLN A 394 -14.41 -34.15 -57.32
CA GLN A 394 -15.62 -33.78 -58.04
C GLN A 394 -16.87 -33.98 -57.12
N GLN A 395 -17.72 -32.98 -57.18
CA GLN A 395 -19.11 -32.90 -56.60
C GLN A 395 -19.13 -32.47 -55.13
N THR A 396 -19.38 -31.17 -54.84
CA THR A 396 -20.71 -30.53 -54.86
C THR A 396 -20.56 -29.02 -54.73
N GLU A 397 -20.71 -28.32 -55.83
CA GLU A 397 -21.20 -26.96 -55.86
C GLU A 397 -22.73 -27.02 -55.71
N ALA A 398 -23.30 -26.27 -54.78
CA ALA A 398 -24.55 -25.56 -54.89
C ALA A 398 -25.05 -25.10 -53.50
N SER A 399 -25.06 -23.86 -53.31
CA SER A 399 -26.05 -22.94 -52.77
C SER A 399 -25.50 -21.93 -51.79
N GLU A 400 -24.88 -20.91 -52.30
CA GLU A 400 -24.83 -19.59 -51.71
C GLU A 400 -25.89 -18.75 -52.41
N GLU A 401 -26.94 -18.37 -51.68
CA GLU A 401 -27.88 -17.39 -52.13
C GLU A 401 -27.78 -16.16 -51.23
N GLU A 402 -27.54 -15.04 -51.92
CA GLU A 402 -27.37 -13.67 -51.41
C GLU A 402 -28.57 -13.19 -50.63
N ALA A 403 -28.30 -12.45 -49.58
CA ALA A 403 -29.27 -11.49 -49.00
C ALA A 403 -28.59 -10.13 -48.86
N GLN A 404 -28.89 -9.22 -49.75
CA GLN A 404 -28.60 -7.78 -49.69
C GLN A 404 -29.57 -7.03 -48.75
N PRO A 405 -29.14 -5.87 -48.19
CA PRO A 405 -29.87 -5.15 -47.15
C PRO A 405 -31.01 -4.27 -47.70
N GLY A 406 -32.15 -4.33 -47.05
CA GLY A 406 -33.32 -3.50 -47.33
C GLY A 406 -33.30 -2.17 -46.57
N GLU A 407 -33.67 -1.11 -47.28
CA GLU A 407 -33.76 0.28 -46.90
C GLU A 407 -34.78 0.57 -45.78
N GLU A 408 -34.43 1.48 -44.89
CA GLU A 408 -35.31 2.15 -43.92
C GLU A 408 -36.38 2.99 -44.61
N LYS A 409 -37.62 2.72 -44.31
CA LYS A 409 -38.73 3.67 -44.51
C LYS A 409 -39.06 4.39 -43.20
N LYS A 410 -38.84 5.70 -43.22
CA LYS A 410 -39.36 6.66 -42.25
C LYS A 410 -40.91 6.70 -42.35
N GLU A 411 -41.58 6.39 -41.27
CA GLU A 411 -42.99 6.80 -41.06
C GLU A 411 -43.05 7.89 -39.98
N THR A 412 -43.44 9.06 -40.41
CA THR A 412 -43.89 10.19 -39.60
C THR A 412 -45.29 9.89 -39.07
N VAL A 413 -45.45 9.79 -37.75
CA VAL A 413 -46.79 9.81 -37.11
C VAL A 413 -46.95 11.12 -36.36
N THR A 414 -47.98 11.84 -36.80
CA THR A 414 -48.46 13.12 -36.35
C THR A 414 -49.05 13.08 -34.93
N THR A 415 -48.74 14.12 -34.19
CA THR A 415 -49.40 14.59 -32.96
C THR A 415 -50.94 14.62 -33.08
N LYS A 416 -51.61 13.80 -32.25
CA LYS A 416 -52.96 14.02 -31.66
C LYS A 416 -53.32 12.74 -30.89
N GLU A 417 -53.23 12.80 -29.58
CA GLU A 417 -53.99 12.06 -28.57
C GLU A 417 -53.24 12.05 -27.26
N ALA A 418 -53.24 13.20 -26.60
CA ALA A 418 -52.82 13.34 -25.23
C ALA A 418 -53.71 14.36 -24.54
N GLU A 419 -54.98 14.01 -24.38
CA GLU A 419 -55.89 14.64 -23.43
C GLU A 419 -57.02 13.66 -23.17
N SER A 420 -56.86 12.81 -22.16
CA SER A 420 -57.93 12.10 -21.44
C SER A 420 -57.30 11.06 -20.53
N TYR A 421 -56.94 11.46 -19.31
CA TYR A 421 -56.91 10.64 -18.07
C TYR A 421 -56.32 11.48 -16.93
N ALA A 422 -57.04 12.55 -16.61
CA ALA A 422 -56.84 13.26 -15.35
C ALA A 422 -58.21 13.49 -14.72
N SER A 423 -58.79 12.45 -14.15
CA SER A 423 -59.83 12.53 -13.10
C SER A 423 -60.21 11.09 -12.73
N HIS A 424 -59.82 10.70 -11.55
CA HIS A 424 -60.32 9.66 -10.65
C HIS A 424 -59.15 8.82 -10.05
N LEU A 425 -58.72 9.25 -8.95
CA LEU A 425 -58.45 8.71 -7.61
C LEU A 425 -57.34 9.49 -6.95
#